data_8a81866288f11a1ee8849490a96bb5a9
#
_entry.id   8a81866288f11a1ee8849490a96bb5a9
#
_cell.length_a   1.000
_cell.length_b   1.000
_cell.length_c   1.000
_cell.angle_alpha   90.00
_cell.angle_beta   90.00
_cell.angle_gamma   90.00
#
_symmetry.space_group_name_H-M   'P 1'
#
loop_
_entity.id
_entity.type
_entity.pdbx_description
1 polymer ?
#
loop_
_entity_poly.entity_id
_entity_poly.type
_entity_poly.pdbx_seq_one_letter_code
_entity_poly.pdbx_strand_id
1 'polypeptide(L)'
;MTDSPGHLADRPARPAELLRSPQEFADPLEEAALGLDADGQPHDLLSELLRSVRLSGERMVAYAPLRTFSIGFADAGSLHIIEAGELALRIDGDPHVEHVSCGDVVLLPRGDPHHISDAGKRADATVRAGAAENDAAENDAAEPAQWLCGTFTIGDPQASHLLASLPAVIILRGDRGPALEGLEVARRMLVFEMQSPSQGSAVMIARILDLVFIQILRAWAAGTDAEPNWLAGALDPQIGLALSAIHRDPGHDWTVEELARACNLSRSAFAARFVARVGKPPATYLAHVRLDAATDLLRDTSLPVTLIAKNVGYTSEAAFSRAFKHRYGTPPARWRRDTRAKQS
;
A
#
# COMPACT_ATOMS: atom_id res chain seq x y z
N MET A 1 27.37 -53.82 54.07
CA MET A 1 28.49 -52.90 53.99
C MET A 1 28.69 -52.68 52.51
N THR A 2 28.35 -51.61 51.91
CA THR A 2 28.43 -50.18 52.21
C THR A 2 27.40 -49.42 51.34
N ASP A 3 26.78 -48.45 51.97
CA ASP A 3 25.89 -47.45 51.37
C ASP A 3 26.50 -46.71 50.20
N SER A 4 25.64 -46.32 49.28
CA SER A 4 25.83 -45.19 48.34
C SER A 4 24.55 -44.35 48.27
N PRO A 5 24.63 -43.02 48.51
CA PRO A 5 23.46 -42.17 48.57
C PRO A 5 23.09 -41.64 47.20
N GLY A 6 21.79 -41.42 47.07
CA GLY A 6 21.11 -40.98 45.85
C GLY A 6 21.50 -39.59 45.38
N HIS A 7 21.48 -39.45 44.09
CA HIS A 7 21.62 -38.20 43.36
C HIS A 7 20.22 -37.60 43.13
N LEU A 8 19.89 -36.53 43.87
CA LEU A 8 18.73 -35.68 43.60
C LEU A 8 18.95 -34.99 42.25
N ALA A 9 18.16 -35.35 41.27
CA ALA A 9 18.07 -34.63 40.02
C ALA A 9 17.34 -33.29 40.27
N ASP A 10 18.07 -32.23 40.00
CA ASP A 10 17.61 -30.84 39.94
C ASP A 10 16.59 -30.73 38.82
N ARG A 11 15.32 -30.47 39.14
CA ARG A 11 14.26 -30.13 38.18
C ARG A 11 14.35 -28.61 37.97
N PRO A 12 14.47 -28.13 36.72
CA PRO A 12 14.28 -26.71 36.46
C PRO A 12 12.84 -26.31 36.71
N ALA A 13 12.67 -25.25 37.46
CA ALA A 13 11.41 -24.62 37.78
C ALA A 13 10.66 -24.26 36.46
N ARG A 14 9.38 -24.63 36.40
CA ARG A 14 8.47 -24.20 35.34
C ARG A 14 8.28 -22.68 35.43
N PRO A 15 8.29 -21.92 34.32
CA PRO A 15 7.85 -20.55 34.30
C PRO A 15 6.30 -20.54 34.29
N ALA A 16 5.71 -20.60 35.48
CA ALA A 16 4.29 -20.48 35.69
C ALA A 16 3.99 -19.24 36.52
N GLU A 17 4.33 -18.05 35.97
CA GLU A 17 3.92 -16.76 36.56
C GLU A 17 4.06 -15.63 35.55
N LEU A 18 3.39 -15.72 34.40
CA LEU A 18 3.16 -14.60 33.49
C LEU A 18 1.84 -14.75 32.74
N LEU A 19 0.83 -15.30 33.39
CA LEU A 19 -0.56 -15.22 32.92
C LEU A 19 -1.29 -14.29 33.88
N ARG A 20 -1.16 -12.99 33.68
CA ARG A 20 -2.12 -12.02 34.22
C ARG A 20 -3.46 -12.26 33.53
N SER A 21 -4.49 -12.33 34.34
CA SER A 21 -5.88 -12.53 33.90
C SER A 21 -6.32 -11.44 32.91
N PRO A 22 -7.17 -11.75 31.88
CA PRO A 22 -7.58 -10.81 30.85
C PRO A 22 -8.53 -9.68 31.28
N GLN A 23 -8.66 -9.37 32.56
CA GLN A 23 -9.70 -8.47 33.08
C GLN A 23 -9.20 -7.13 33.66
N GLU A 24 -7.94 -6.74 33.44
CA GLU A 24 -7.40 -5.49 33.97
C GLU A 24 -6.93 -4.49 32.88
N PHE A 25 -7.53 -4.50 31.70
CA PHE A 25 -7.28 -3.45 30.71
C PHE A 25 -8.43 -2.44 30.78
N ALA A 26 -8.22 -1.39 31.57
CA ALA A 26 -9.25 -0.43 31.94
C ALA A 26 -9.22 0.87 31.13
N ASP A 27 -8.30 1.06 30.15
CA ASP A 27 -8.29 2.28 29.35
C ASP A 27 -7.74 2.04 27.94
N PRO A 28 -8.57 2.25 26.88
CA PRO A 28 -8.11 2.20 25.49
C PRO A 28 -6.92 3.13 25.20
N LEU A 29 -6.71 4.17 26.02
CA LEU A 29 -5.58 5.09 25.93
C LEU A 29 -4.28 4.47 26.49
N GLU A 30 -4.35 3.57 27.48
CA GLU A 30 -3.16 2.85 27.97
C GLU A 30 -2.70 1.80 26.94
N GLU A 31 -3.61 1.08 26.29
CA GLU A 31 -3.27 0.16 25.20
C GLU A 31 -2.67 0.88 24.00
N ALA A 32 -3.22 2.03 23.61
CA ALA A 32 -2.67 2.87 22.55
C ALA A 32 -1.27 3.43 22.90
N ALA A 33 -1.02 3.73 24.19
CA ALA A 33 0.28 4.21 24.66
C ALA A 33 1.37 3.12 24.64
N LEU A 34 1.00 1.84 24.68
CA LEU A 34 1.92 0.72 24.58
C LEU A 34 2.22 0.33 23.12
N GLY A 35 1.46 0.88 22.14
CA GLY A 35 1.62 0.55 20.72
C GLY A 35 1.36 -0.94 20.42
N LEU A 36 0.55 -1.61 21.26
CA LEU A 36 0.20 -3.01 21.13
C LEU A 36 -1.29 -3.15 20.83
N ASP A 37 -1.65 -4.18 20.05
CA ASP A 37 -3.03 -4.57 19.84
C ASP A 37 -3.58 -5.40 21.02
N ALA A 38 -4.85 -5.82 20.95
CA ALA A 38 -5.49 -6.66 21.98
C ALA A 38 -4.78 -8.00 22.21
N ASP A 39 -3.96 -8.45 21.27
CA ASP A 39 -3.15 -9.66 21.33
C ASP A 39 -1.71 -9.39 21.80
N GLY A 40 -1.39 -8.14 22.17
CA GLY A 40 -0.06 -7.72 22.62
C GLY A 40 0.97 -7.61 21.49
N GLN A 41 0.54 -7.52 20.24
CA GLN A 41 1.41 -7.33 19.08
C GLN A 41 1.58 -5.83 18.77
N PRO A 42 2.74 -5.41 18.24
CA PRO A 42 2.93 -4.04 17.79
C PRO A 42 1.87 -3.66 16.76
N HIS A 43 1.23 -2.50 16.94
CA HIS A 43 0.30 -1.98 15.96
C HIS A 43 0.98 -1.80 14.60
N ASP A 44 0.47 -2.52 13.62
CA ASP A 44 0.92 -2.48 12.23
C ASP A 44 -0.24 -2.00 11.33
N LEU A 45 -0.39 -0.67 11.24
CA LEU A 45 -1.39 -0.03 10.41
C LEU A 45 -1.32 -0.49 8.95
N LEU A 46 -0.11 -0.72 8.42
CA LEU A 46 0.05 -1.21 7.04
C LEU A 46 -0.58 -2.60 6.89
N SER A 47 -0.35 -3.51 7.84
CA SER A 47 -0.99 -4.83 7.83
C SER A 47 -2.51 -4.76 7.97
N GLU A 48 -3.03 -3.88 8.82
CA GLU A 48 -4.49 -3.67 8.95
C GLU A 48 -5.09 -3.17 7.63
N LEU A 49 -4.47 -2.17 7.03
CA LEU A 49 -4.90 -1.60 5.76
C LEU A 49 -4.83 -2.61 4.62
N LEU A 50 -3.72 -3.36 4.51
CA LEU A 50 -3.56 -4.39 3.47
C LEU A 50 -4.57 -5.54 3.61
N ARG A 51 -4.94 -5.92 4.85
CA ARG A 51 -6.03 -6.88 5.07
C ARG A 51 -7.38 -6.33 4.60
N SER A 52 -7.65 -5.04 4.84
CA SER A 52 -8.90 -4.40 4.40
C SER A 52 -8.97 -4.27 2.89
N VAL A 53 -7.86 -3.99 2.22
CA VAL A 53 -7.75 -3.84 0.76
C VAL A 53 -8.09 -5.13 0.01
N ARG A 54 -7.93 -6.30 0.64
CA ARG A 54 -8.07 -7.62 -0.02
C ARG A 54 -7.27 -7.68 -1.33
N LEU A 55 -6.02 -7.25 -1.24
CA LEU A 55 -5.09 -7.39 -2.35
C LEU A 55 -4.99 -8.86 -2.75
N SER A 56 -5.05 -9.13 -4.04
CA SER A 56 -4.86 -10.47 -4.60
C SER A 56 -4.04 -10.39 -5.86
N GLY A 57 -2.83 -10.96 -5.82
CA GLY A 57 -2.06 -11.24 -7.02
C GLY A 57 -2.84 -12.21 -7.91
N GLU A 58 -2.82 -11.98 -9.22
CA GLU A 58 -3.56 -12.81 -10.18
C GLU A 58 -2.61 -13.67 -11.00
N ARG A 59 -1.72 -13.05 -11.75
CA ARG A 59 -0.83 -13.75 -12.66
C ARG A 59 0.47 -12.99 -12.89
N MET A 60 1.48 -13.70 -13.36
CA MET A 60 2.74 -13.16 -13.85
C MET A 60 2.97 -13.61 -15.30
N VAL A 61 3.44 -12.71 -16.14
CA VAL A 61 3.78 -12.95 -17.55
C VAL A 61 5.17 -12.43 -17.82
N ALA A 62 6.00 -13.22 -18.51
CA ALA A 62 7.31 -12.78 -19.00
C ALA A 62 7.20 -12.24 -20.42
N TYR A 63 7.81 -11.10 -20.65
CA TYR A 63 7.89 -10.44 -21.97
C TYR A 63 9.34 -10.41 -22.43
N ALA A 64 9.58 -10.79 -23.68
CA ALA A 64 10.87 -10.73 -24.34
C ALA A 64 10.67 -10.46 -25.84
N PRO A 65 10.23 -9.25 -26.22
CA PRO A 65 9.97 -8.92 -27.63
C PRO A 65 11.26 -8.88 -28.43
N LEU A 66 11.24 -9.43 -29.64
CA LEU A 66 12.38 -9.51 -30.55
C LEU A 66 12.49 -8.31 -31.53
N ARG A 67 11.52 -7.39 -31.50
CA ARG A 67 11.44 -6.23 -32.39
C ARG A 67 10.94 -5.03 -31.62
N THR A 68 11.02 -3.85 -32.23
CA THR A 68 10.37 -2.62 -31.72
C THR A 68 8.92 -2.90 -31.33
N PHE A 69 8.50 -2.52 -30.15
CA PHE A 69 7.21 -2.82 -29.59
C PHE A 69 6.62 -1.64 -28.81
N SER A 70 5.31 -1.66 -28.64
CA SER A 70 4.56 -0.86 -27.68
C SER A 70 3.40 -1.70 -27.20
N ILE A 71 3.33 -1.99 -25.91
CA ILE A 71 2.31 -2.84 -25.29
C ILE A 71 1.54 -2.00 -24.29
N GLY A 72 0.21 -1.97 -24.45
CA GLY A 72 -0.70 -1.28 -23.55
C GLY A 72 -1.21 -2.22 -22.46
N PHE A 73 -1.36 -1.67 -21.25
CA PHE A 73 -1.90 -2.32 -20.06
C PHE A 73 -3.02 -1.46 -19.48
N ALA A 74 -4.10 -2.09 -19.03
CA ALA A 74 -5.26 -1.42 -18.44
C ALA A 74 -6.03 -2.37 -17.51
N ASP A 75 -6.96 -1.81 -16.74
CA ASP A 75 -8.00 -2.51 -15.96
C ASP A 75 -7.54 -3.27 -14.69
N ALA A 76 -6.24 -3.33 -14.41
CA ALA A 76 -5.72 -3.98 -13.21
C ALA A 76 -4.50 -3.25 -12.67
N GLY A 77 -4.26 -3.33 -11.37
CA GLY A 77 -2.99 -2.94 -10.82
C GLY A 77 -1.86 -3.73 -11.46
N SER A 78 -0.77 -3.07 -11.81
CA SER A 78 0.32 -3.68 -12.57
C SER A 78 1.66 -3.50 -11.89
N LEU A 79 2.47 -4.54 -11.98
CA LEU A 79 3.85 -4.58 -11.51
C LEU A 79 4.75 -4.98 -12.68
N HIS A 80 5.81 -4.22 -12.93
CA HIS A 80 6.81 -4.56 -13.94
C HIS A 80 8.19 -4.66 -13.27
N ILE A 81 8.86 -5.79 -13.45
CA ILE A 81 10.24 -6.06 -12.99
C ILE A 81 11.11 -6.15 -14.22
N ILE A 82 12.05 -5.23 -14.37
CA ILE A 82 12.90 -5.15 -15.56
C ILE A 82 14.09 -6.07 -15.37
N GLU A 83 14.19 -7.11 -16.21
CA GLU A 83 15.23 -8.14 -16.14
C GLU A 83 16.43 -7.81 -17.04
N ALA A 84 16.20 -7.18 -18.20
CA ALA A 84 17.26 -6.77 -19.13
C ALA A 84 16.80 -5.62 -20.02
N GLY A 85 17.77 -4.85 -20.52
CA GLY A 85 17.56 -3.73 -21.46
C GLY A 85 16.98 -2.49 -20.79
N GLU A 86 16.52 -1.56 -21.64
CA GLU A 86 15.89 -0.30 -21.27
C GLU A 86 14.51 -0.18 -21.88
N LEU A 87 13.57 0.34 -21.11
CA LEU A 87 12.16 0.49 -21.47
C LEU A 87 11.70 1.93 -21.23
N ALA A 88 10.75 2.37 -22.03
CA ALA A 88 10.01 3.61 -21.85
C ALA A 88 8.61 3.32 -21.36
N LEU A 89 8.22 3.85 -20.19
CA LEU A 89 6.90 3.78 -19.60
C LEU A 89 6.17 5.10 -19.79
N ARG A 90 4.96 5.06 -20.31
CA ARG A 90 4.08 6.23 -20.45
C ARG A 90 2.71 5.91 -19.86
N ILE A 91 2.24 6.76 -18.96
CA ILE A 91 0.87 6.71 -18.42
C ILE A 91 -0.05 7.48 -19.37
N ASP A 92 -1.23 6.94 -19.65
CA ASP A 92 -2.20 7.60 -20.53
C ASP A 92 -2.70 8.91 -19.89
N GLY A 93 -2.62 9.97 -20.69
CA GLY A 93 -2.98 11.31 -20.21
C GLY A 93 -1.83 12.09 -19.56
N ASP A 94 -0.68 11.47 -19.32
CA ASP A 94 0.54 12.14 -18.85
C ASP A 94 1.54 12.29 -20.02
N PRO A 95 2.03 13.50 -20.32
CA PRO A 95 3.03 13.71 -21.35
C PRO A 95 4.42 13.21 -20.94
N HIS A 96 4.64 12.93 -19.66
CA HIS A 96 5.93 12.48 -19.16
C HIS A 96 6.18 11.01 -19.49
N VAL A 97 7.42 10.71 -19.90
CA VAL A 97 7.87 9.35 -20.18
C VAL A 97 8.97 9.00 -19.17
N GLU A 98 8.71 7.94 -18.41
CA GLU A 98 9.70 7.38 -17.48
C GLU A 98 10.57 6.36 -18.20
N HIS A 99 11.90 6.50 -18.06
CA HIS A 99 12.86 5.51 -18.53
C HIS A 99 13.24 4.57 -17.39
N VAL A 100 13.13 3.28 -17.64
CA VAL A 100 13.43 2.22 -16.67
C VAL A 100 14.40 1.21 -17.29
N SER A 101 15.29 0.67 -16.46
CA SER A 101 16.38 -0.20 -16.85
C SER A 101 16.45 -1.46 -16.03
N CYS A 102 17.34 -2.38 -16.41
CA CYS A 102 17.58 -3.63 -15.69
C CYS A 102 17.73 -3.39 -14.18
N GLY A 103 17.00 -4.17 -13.37
CA GLY A 103 16.93 -4.07 -11.92
C GLY A 103 15.86 -3.13 -11.39
N ASP A 104 15.31 -2.25 -12.22
CA ASP A 104 14.22 -1.36 -11.79
C ASP A 104 12.92 -2.13 -11.61
N VAL A 105 12.10 -1.69 -10.67
CA VAL A 105 10.78 -2.22 -10.41
C VAL A 105 9.75 -1.09 -10.46
N VAL A 106 8.70 -1.29 -11.22
CA VAL A 106 7.62 -0.32 -11.45
C VAL A 106 6.32 -0.87 -10.93
N LEU A 107 5.64 -0.12 -10.08
CA LEU A 107 4.31 -0.45 -9.58
C LEU A 107 3.31 0.63 -9.96
N LEU A 108 2.20 0.25 -10.59
CA LEU A 108 1.04 1.10 -10.86
C LEU A 108 -0.12 0.64 -9.96
N PRO A 109 -0.18 1.14 -8.72
CA PRO A 109 -1.07 0.60 -7.70
C PRO A 109 -2.55 0.82 -7.98
N ARG A 110 -2.89 1.81 -8.82
CA ARG A 110 -4.28 2.18 -9.13
C ARG A 110 -4.80 1.56 -10.41
N GLY A 111 -3.93 0.87 -11.18
CA GLY A 111 -4.29 0.33 -12.48
C GLY A 111 -4.48 1.40 -13.57
N ASP A 112 -3.79 2.53 -13.44
CA ASP A 112 -3.82 3.58 -14.47
C ASP A 112 -3.38 2.98 -15.83
N PRO A 113 -4.14 3.22 -16.92
CA PRO A 113 -3.76 2.77 -18.26
C PRO A 113 -2.39 3.29 -18.66
N HIS A 114 -1.55 2.41 -19.18
CA HIS A 114 -0.17 2.77 -19.51
C HIS A 114 0.40 1.92 -20.64
N HIS A 115 1.48 2.39 -21.23
CA HIS A 115 2.19 1.70 -22.30
C HIS A 115 3.65 1.50 -21.92
N ILE A 116 4.17 0.31 -22.23
CA ILE A 116 5.60 0.02 -22.18
C ILE A 116 6.10 -0.18 -23.61
N SER A 117 7.17 0.52 -23.95
CA SER A 117 7.77 0.48 -25.28
C SER A 117 9.29 0.43 -25.20
N ASP A 118 9.91 0.13 -26.34
CA ASP A 118 11.36 0.21 -26.52
C ASP A 118 11.86 1.66 -26.29
N ALA A 119 12.89 1.84 -25.47
CA ALA A 119 13.50 3.14 -25.18
C ALA A 119 14.24 3.76 -26.37
N GLY A 120 14.55 2.97 -27.39
CA GLY A 120 15.46 3.34 -28.49
C GLY A 120 14.85 4.14 -29.65
N LYS A 121 13.50 4.39 -29.72
CA LYS A 121 12.91 5.17 -30.82
C LYS A 121 11.70 5.99 -30.38
N ARG A 122 11.88 7.32 -30.42
CA ARG A 122 10.88 8.41 -30.49
C ARG A 122 9.43 8.03 -30.17
N ALA A 123 8.96 8.52 -29.05
CA ALA A 123 7.54 8.55 -28.66
C ALA A 123 6.66 9.44 -29.58
N ASP A 124 7.07 9.72 -30.80
CA ASP A 124 6.37 10.58 -31.76
C ASP A 124 6.14 9.84 -33.08
N ALA A 125 5.31 8.80 -33.04
CA ALA A 125 4.65 8.34 -34.26
C ALA A 125 3.30 7.70 -33.89
N THR A 126 2.24 8.47 -33.93
CA THR A 126 0.92 7.98 -34.35
C THR A 126 1.14 7.12 -35.60
N VAL A 127 1.12 5.80 -35.46
CA VAL A 127 1.24 4.87 -36.56
C VAL A 127 -0.03 5.02 -37.42
N ARG A 128 0.09 5.84 -38.49
CA ARG A 128 -0.73 5.65 -39.69
C ARG A 128 -0.19 4.43 -40.40
N ALA A 129 -1.05 3.45 -40.57
CA ALA A 129 -0.78 2.28 -41.39
C ALA A 129 -0.38 2.71 -42.83
N GLY A 130 0.74 2.17 -43.32
CA GLY A 130 1.08 2.18 -44.74
C GLY A 130 2.49 2.74 -45.00
N ALA A 131 3.43 1.85 -45.21
CA ALA A 131 4.49 1.81 -46.21
C ALA A 131 5.74 1.13 -45.65
N ALA A 132 6.09 0.03 -46.27
CA ALA A 132 7.38 -0.62 -46.09
C ALA A 132 8.45 0.24 -46.72
N GLU A 133 9.51 0.59 -45.96
CA GLU A 133 10.81 0.90 -46.52
C GLU A 133 11.90 0.34 -45.62
N ASN A 134 12.71 -0.51 -46.21
CA ASN A 134 13.96 -1.05 -45.69
C ASN A 134 14.96 0.10 -45.44
N ASP A 135 15.23 0.35 -44.16
CA ASP A 135 16.49 0.92 -43.76
C ASP A 135 17.08 0.06 -42.64
N ALA A 136 17.96 -0.86 -43.06
CA ALA A 136 18.87 -1.55 -42.19
C ALA A 136 19.95 -0.55 -41.72
N ALA A 137 19.67 0.24 -40.71
CA ALA A 137 20.67 0.88 -39.92
C ALA A 137 21.22 -0.14 -38.92
N GLU A 138 22.46 -0.53 -39.07
CA GLU A 138 23.27 -1.23 -38.08
C GLU A 138 23.12 -0.49 -36.75
N ASN A 139 22.37 -1.09 -35.83
CA ASN A 139 22.21 -0.55 -34.50
C ASN A 139 23.10 -1.33 -33.55
N ASP A 140 23.98 -0.59 -32.87
CA ASP A 140 24.70 -1.00 -31.67
C ASP A 140 23.83 -1.97 -30.86
N ALA A 141 24.38 -3.13 -30.48
CA ALA A 141 23.68 -4.25 -29.87
C ALA A 141 23.18 -3.89 -28.44
N ALA A 142 22.12 -3.10 -28.38
CA ALA A 142 21.37 -2.94 -27.14
C ALA A 142 20.82 -4.32 -26.74
N GLU A 143 21.02 -4.71 -25.49
CA GLU A 143 20.46 -5.94 -24.97
C GLU A 143 18.93 -5.97 -25.18
N PRO A 144 18.37 -7.08 -25.69
CA PRO A 144 16.93 -7.17 -25.91
C PRO A 144 16.21 -6.98 -24.58
N ALA A 145 15.20 -6.13 -24.59
CA ALA A 145 14.42 -5.83 -23.40
C ALA A 145 13.67 -7.07 -22.91
N GLN A 146 13.79 -7.36 -21.62
CA GLN A 146 13.06 -8.44 -20.95
C GLN A 146 12.50 -7.92 -19.63
N TRP A 147 11.23 -8.23 -19.37
CA TRP A 147 10.62 -7.90 -18.08
C TRP A 147 9.53 -8.89 -17.70
N LEU A 148 9.24 -8.94 -16.41
CA LEU A 148 8.11 -9.66 -15.84
C LEU A 148 6.98 -8.66 -15.57
N CYS A 149 5.75 -9.02 -15.96
CA CYS A 149 4.55 -8.25 -15.65
C CYS A 149 3.63 -9.06 -14.75
N GLY A 150 3.41 -8.56 -13.53
CA GLY A 150 2.43 -9.08 -12.58
C GLY A 150 1.16 -8.24 -12.60
N THR A 151 -0.01 -8.87 -12.52
CA THR A 151 -1.28 -8.20 -12.31
C THR A 151 -1.85 -8.53 -10.94
N PHE A 152 -2.55 -7.56 -10.34
CA PHE A 152 -3.25 -7.76 -9.09
C PHE A 152 -4.56 -6.98 -9.07
N THR A 153 -5.51 -7.51 -8.31
CA THR A 153 -6.78 -6.87 -8.07
C THR A 153 -6.94 -6.47 -6.61
N ILE A 154 -7.83 -5.54 -6.40
CA ILE A 154 -8.20 -5.01 -5.11
C ILE A 154 -9.66 -5.37 -4.89
N GLY A 155 -9.89 -6.31 -3.95
CA GLY A 155 -11.20 -6.89 -3.71
C GLY A 155 -12.16 -5.96 -2.97
N ASP A 156 -11.66 -4.90 -2.32
CA ASP A 156 -12.49 -3.97 -1.57
C ASP A 156 -12.43 -2.55 -2.15
N PRO A 157 -13.54 -2.06 -2.72
CA PRO A 157 -13.65 -0.68 -3.16
C PRO A 157 -13.43 0.35 -2.05
N GLN A 158 -13.59 -0.06 -0.77
CA GLN A 158 -13.41 0.82 0.39
C GLN A 158 -11.96 1.21 0.58
N ALA A 159 -11.06 0.28 0.33
CA ALA A 159 -9.64 0.53 0.42
C ALA A 159 -9.05 1.25 -0.81
N SER A 160 -9.83 1.39 -1.88
CA SER A 160 -9.36 2.07 -3.09
C SER A 160 -9.01 3.54 -2.85
N HIS A 161 -9.62 4.21 -1.86
CA HIS A 161 -9.26 5.59 -1.51
C HIS A 161 -7.86 5.71 -0.88
N LEU A 162 -7.39 4.68 -0.15
CA LEU A 162 -6.03 4.64 0.38
C LEU A 162 -5.01 4.47 -0.75
N LEU A 163 -5.30 3.57 -1.69
CA LEU A 163 -4.48 3.37 -2.87
C LEU A 163 -4.56 4.55 -3.85
N ALA A 164 -5.72 5.20 -3.94
CA ALA A 164 -5.88 6.43 -4.71
C ALA A 164 -5.01 7.60 -4.19
N SER A 165 -4.55 7.51 -2.94
CA SER A 165 -3.62 8.48 -2.37
C SER A 165 -2.14 8.17 -2.66
N LEU A 166 -1.84 6.98 -3.19
CA LEU A 166 -0.52 6.66 -3.73
C LEU A 166 -0.31 7.36 -5.08
N PRO A 167 0.93 7.62 -5.49
CA PRO A 167 1.20 8.14 -6.84
C PRO A 167 0.70 7.19 -7.93
N ALA A 168 0.50 7.70 -9.13
CA ALA A 168 0.08 6.89 -10.28
C ALA A 168 1.10 5.78 -10.58
N VAL A 169 2.38 6.11 -10.41
CA VAL A 169 3.49 5.17 -10.58
C VAL A 169 4.48 5.28 -9.42
N ILE A 170 4.97 4.15 -8.97
CA ILE A 170 6.07 4.01 -8.01
C ILE A 170 7.20 3.30 -8.73
N ILE A 171 8.38 3.93 -8.79
CA ILE A 171 9.57 3.34 -9.40
C ILE A 171 10.64 3.15 -8.32
N LEU A 172 11.07 1.92 -8.15
CA LEU A 172 12.23 1.58 -7.33
C LEU A 172 13.41 1.32 -8.27
N ARG A 173 14.47 2.12 -8.14
CA ARG A 173 15.68 1.95 -8.94
C ARG A 173 16.53 0.81 -8.39
N GLY A 174 17.09 -0.02 -9.27
CA GLY A 174 17.80 -1.25 -8.93
C GLY A 174 19.09 -1.06 -8.10
N ASP A 175 19.63 0.16 -8.06
CA ASP A 175 20.83 0.53 -7.31
C ASP A 175 20.60 0.86 -5.83
N ARG A 176 19.39 0.77 -5.33
CA ARG A 176 18.99 1.19 -3.96
C ARG A 176 19.13 0.09 -2.91
N GLY A 177 20.35 -0.36 -2.60
CA GLY A 177 20.79 -0.95 -1.33
C GLY A 177 19.89 -2.00 -0.62
N PRO A 178 20.07 -2.17 0.71
CA PRO A 178 19.44 -3.26 1.50
C PRO A 178 17.91 -3.28 1.50
N ALA A 179 17.25 -2.18 1.20
CA ALA A 179 15.78 -2.12 1.14
C ALA A 179 15.19 -3.04 0.06
N LEU A 180 16.00 -3.48 -0.92
CA LEU A 180 15.58 -4.36 -2.01
C LEU A 180 15.92 -5.84 -1.79
N GLU A 181 16.61 -6.22 -0.71
CA GLU A 181 17.00 -7.63 -0.48
C GLU A 181 15.76 -8.55 -0.40
N GLY A 182 14.72 -8.14 0.32
CA GLY A 182 13.46 -8.91 0.40
C GLY A 182 12.74 -9.01 -0.95
N LEU A 183 12.82 -7.97 -1.77
CA LEU A 183 12.26 -7.93 -3.11
C LEU A 183 13.01 -8.89 -4.05
N GLU A 184 14.34 -8.94 -3.97
CA GLU A 184 15.17 -9.84 -4.76
C GLU A 184 14.89 -11.32 -4.42
N VAL A 185 14.68 -11.65 -3.14
CA VAL A 185 14.28 -13.00 -2.74
C VAL A 185 12.92 -13.37 -3.35
N ALA A 186 11.94 -12.48 -3.26
CA ALA A 186 10.61 -12.71 -3.84
C ALA A 186 10.67 -12.83 -5.37
N ARG A 187 11.48 -12.01 -6.05
CA ARG A 187 11.72 -12.10 -7.49
C ARG A 187 12.27 -13.48 -7.89
N ARG A 188 13.27 -13.97 -7.18
CA ARG A 188 13.85 -15.30 -7.44
C ARG A 188 12.82 -16.41 -7.26
N MET A 189 11.97 -16.32 -6.23
CA MET A 189 10.88 -17.27 -6.03
C MET A 189 9.89 -17.24 -7.19
N LEU A 190 9.51 -16.05 -7.69
CA LEU A 190 8.65 -15.89 -8.86
C LEU A 190 9.26 -16.56 -10.09
N VAL A 191 10.50 -16.23 -10.42
CA VAL A 191 11.20 -16.78 -11.58
C VAL A 191 11.28 -18.32 -11.50
N PHE A 192 11.62 -18.86 -10.33
CA PHE A 192 11.66 -20.31 -10.11
C PHE A 192 10.30 -20.97 -10.37
N GLU A 193 9.23 -20.42 -9.80
CA GLU A 193 7.87 -20.97 -9.95
C GLU A 193 7.35 -20.86 -11.40
N MET A 194 7.74 -19.80 -12.11
CA MET A 194 7.40 -19.63 -13.54
C MET A 194 8.17 -20.58 -14.46
N GLN A 195 9.43 -20.88 -14.13
CA GLN A 195 10.27 -21.79 -14.96
C GLN A 195 9.97 -23.27 -14.73
N SER A 196 9.46 -23.62 -13.56
CA SER A 196 9.18 -25.01 -13.16
C SER A 196 7.78 -25.13 -12.56
N PRO A 197 6.72 -24.85 -13.34
CA PRO A 197 5.36 -24.84 -12.81
C PRO A 197 4.94 -26.24 -12.32
N SER A 198 4.30 -26.28 -11.15
CA SER A 198 3.80 -27.48 -10.51
C SER A 198 2.34 -27.28 -10.04
N GLN A 199 1.76 -28.31 -9.40
CA GLN A 199 0.43 -28.15 -8.81
C GLN A 199 0.48 -27.08 -7.71
N GLY A 200 -0.38 -26.08 -7.81
CA GLY A 200 -0.42 -24.96 -6.88
C GLY A 200 0.38 -23.72 -7.31
N SER A 201 1.15 -23.78 -8.41
CA SER A 201 1.96 -22.65 -8.90
C SER A 201 1.18 -21.34 -9.06
N ALA A 202 -0.05 -21.39 -9.56
CA ALA A 202 -0.87 -20.20 -9.69
C ALA A 202 -1.14 -19.53 -8.33
N VAL A 203 -1.38 -20.31 -7.28
CA VAL A 203 -1.58 -19.79 -5.92
C VAL A 203 -0.26 -19.27 -5.35
N MET A 204 0.85 -19.99 -5.57
CA MET A 204 2.18 -19.53 -5.15
C MET A 204 2.54 -18.18 -5.77
N ILE A 205 2.40 -18.06 -7.09
CA ILE A 205 2.65 -16.80 -7.82
C ILE A 205 1.79 -15.68 -7.24
N ALA A 206 0.48 -15.90 -7.03
CA ALA A 206 -0.41 -14.90 -6.44
C ALA A 206 0.09 -14.43 -5.07
N ARG A 207 0.49 -15.35 -4.17
CA ARG A 207 1.00 -15.00 -2.83
C ARG A 207 2.36 -14.33 -2.85
N ILE A 208 3.23 -14.68 -3.80
CA ILE A 208 4.50 -13.99 -3.97
C ILE A 208 4.26 -12.57 -4.50
N LEU A 209 3.31 -12.38 -5.41
CA LEU A 209 2.91 -11.03 -5.87
C LEU A 209 2.39 -10.15 -4.73
N ASP A 210 1.60 -10.71 -3.80
CA ASP A 210 1.17 -9.99 -2.58
C ASP A 210 2.39 -9.54 -1.76
N LEU A 211 3.38 -10.42 -1.56
CA LEU A 211 4.62 -10.09 -0.85
C LEU A 211 5.44 -9.01 -1.57
N VAL A 212 5.59 -9.12 -2.89
CA VAL A 212 6.31 -8.14 -3.72
C VAL A 212 5.67 -6.77 -3.59
N PHE A 213 4.34 -6.70 -3.68
CA PHE A 213 3.60 -5.45 -3.49
C PHE A 213 3.91 -4.78 -2.15
N ILE A 214 3.86 -5.55 -1.06
CA ILE A 214 4.18 -5.05 0.29
C ILE A 214 5.62 -4.55 0.37
N GLN A 215 6.58 -5.30 -0.19
CA GLN A 215 7.99 -4.91 -0.19
C GLN A 215 8.24 -3.63 -0.98
N ILE A 216 7.57 -3.46 -2.13
CA ILE A 216 7.67 -2.23 -2.92
C ILE A 216 7.15 -1.03 -2.12
N LEU A 217 5.98 -1.16 -1.48
CA LEU A 217 5.43 -0.07 -0.67
C LEU A 217 6.35 0.31 0.50
N ARG A 218 6.95 -0.69 1.18
CA ARG A 218 7.90 -0.45 2.26
C ARG A 218 9.17 0.24 1.77
N ALA A 219 9.76 -0.26 0.68
CA ALA A 219 10.96 0.31 0.09
C ALA A 219 10.74 1.75 -0.39
N TRP A 220 9.60 2.00 -1.06
CA TRP A 220 9.24 3.34 -1.51
C TRP A 220 9.06 4.32 -0.35
N ALA A 221 8.31 3.93 0.68
CA ALA A 221 8.06 4.81 1.82
C ALA A 221 9.29 5.05 2.70
N ALA A 222 10.29 4.14 2.67
CA ALA A 222 11.58 4.32 3.33
C ALA A 222 12.55 5.21 2.53
N GLY A 223 12.27 5.46 1.24
CA GLY A 223 13.09 6.26 0.36
C GLY A 223 13.11 7.74 0.77
N THR A 224 14.25 8.40 0.56
CA THR A 224 14.44 9.84 0.87
C THR A 224 13.69 10.76 -0.08
N ASP A 225 13.34 10.29 -1.26
CA ASP A 225 12.65 11.05 -2.32
C ASP A 225 11.13 10.90 -2.27
N ALA A 226 10.60 10.09 -1.33
CA ALA A 226 9.16 9.96 -1.14
C ALA A 226 8.59 11.27 -0.59
N GLU A 227 7.67 11.88 -1.32
CA GLU A 227 6.89 12.99 -0.78
C GLU A 227 6.17 12.55 0.51
N PRO A 228 6.00 13.47 1.48
CA PRO A 228 5.25 13.16 2.69
C PRO A 228 3.86 12.61 2.37
N ASN A 229 3.56 11.40 2.87
CA ASN A 229 2.29 10.72 2.62
C ASN A 229 1.90 9.84 3.81
N TRP A 230 0.67 9.35 3.81
CA TRP A 230 0.15 8.55 4.90
C TRP A 230 0.96 7.25 5.14
N LEU A 231 1.52 6.64 4.09
CA LEU A 231 2.29 5.40 4.20
C LEU A 231 3.64 5.65 4.86
N ALA A 232 4.33 6.76 4.50
CA ALA A 232 5.54 7.17 5.19
C ALA A 232 5.28 7.47 6.68
N GLY A 233 4.11 8.03 6.99
CA GLY A 233 3.64 8.21 8.34
C GLY A 233 3.35 6.89 9.06
N ALA A 234 2.70 5.94 8.40
CA ALA A 234 2.37 4.63 8.97
C ALA A 234 3.63 3.80 9.30
N LEU A 235 4.68 3.93 8.51
CA LEU A 235 5.96 3.27 8.74
C LEU A 235 6.89 4.03 9.69
N ASP A 236 6.56 5.25 10.08
CA ASP A 236 7.28 5.97 11.14
C ASP A 236 6.90 5.38 12.51
N PRO A 237 7.87 4.90 13.33
CA PRO A 237 7.57 4.19 14.58
C PRO A 237 6.74 4.98 15.58
N GLN A 238 6.82 6.32 15.55
CA GLN A 238 6.04 7.18 16.45
C GLN A 238 4.73 7.62 15.82
N ILE A 239 4.79 8.19 14.60
CA ILE A 239 3.58 8.70 13.91
C ILE A 239 2.61 7.57 13.57
N GLY A 240 3.11 6.37 13.29
CA GLY A 240 2.29 5.17 13.05
C GLY A 240 1.30 4.89 14.19
N LEU A 241 1.70 5.13 15.45
CA LEU A 241 0.80 4.97 16.62
C LEU A 241 -0.40 5.92 16.56
N ALA A 242 -0.16 7.19 16.22
CA ALA A 242 -1.24 8.16 16.07
C ALA A 242 -2.15 7.83 14.88
N LEU A 243 -1.58 7.39 13.76
CA LEU A 243 -2.37 6.99 12.60
C LEU A 243 -3.22 5.77 12.90
N SER A 244 -2.67 4.75 13.58
CA SER A 244 -3.42 3.57 14.02
C SER A 244 -4.57 3.93 14.95
N ALA A 245 -4.35 4.84 15.93
CA ALA A 245 -5.39 5.32 16.81
C ALA A 245 -6.52 6.03 16.04
N ILE A 246 -6.18 6.92 15.10
CA ILE A 246 -7.14 7.65 14.26
C ILE A 246 -7.96 6.69 13.39
N HIS A 247 -7.31 5.70 12.75
CA HIS A 247 -8.01 4.75 11.86
C HIS A 247 -8.89 3.76 12.62
N ARG A 248 -8.48 3.35 13.82
CA ARG A 248 -9.27 2.44 14.67
C ARG A 248 -10.55 3.06 15.15
N ASP A 249 -10.51 4.31 15.61
CA ASP A 249 -11.68 5.04 16.09
C ASP A 249 -11.70 6.47 15.56
N PRO A 250 -12.12 6.68 14.30
CA PRO A 250 -12.24 8.01 13.72
C PRO A 250 -13.31 8.86 14.40
N GLY A 251 -14.28 8.21 15.07
CA GLY A 251 -15.37 8.88 15.80
C GLY A 251 -14.95 9.51 17.12
N HIS A 252 -13.86 9.04 17.71
CA HIS A 252 -13.31 9.60 18.95
C HIS A 252 -12.89 11.07 18.77
N ASP A 253 -13.06 11.87 19.81
CA ASP A 253 -12.71 13.30 19.78
C ASP A 253 -11.22 13.53 20.04
N TRP A 254 -10.39 13.00 19.12
CA TRP A 254 -8.94 13.07 19.20
C TRP A 254 -8.43 14.51 19.27
N THR A 255 -7.76 14.85 20.35
CA THR A 255 -6.99 16.08 20.47
C THR A 255 -5.53 15.89 20.02
N VAL A 256 -4.89 16.97 19.59
CA VAL A 256 -3.46 16.92 19.22
C VAL A 256 -2.59 16.50 20.41
N GLU A 257 -3.00 16.86 21.63
CA GLU A 257 -2.36 16.50 22.88
C GLU A 257 -2.43 15.00 23.16
N GLU A 258 -3.57 14.37 22.96
CA GLU A 258 -3.76 12.92 23.13
C GLU A 258 -2.93 12.13 22.11
N LEU A 259 -2.99 12.53 20.84
CA LEU A 259 -2.20 11.90 19.79
C LEU A 259 -0.68 12.07 20.05
N ALA A 260 -0.25 13.25 20.49
CA ALA A 260 1.16 13.48 20.84
C ALA A 260 1.61 12.61 22.02
N ARG A 261 0.74 12.45 23.03
CA ARG A 261 1.01 11.58 24.19
C ARG A 261 1.11 10.11 23.78
N ALA A 262 0.22 9.62 22.91
CA ALA A 262 0.29 8.27 22.38
C ALA A 262 1.60 7.99 21.62
N CYS A 263 2.20 9.03 21.03
CA CYS A 263 3.49 8.95 20.32
C CYS A 263 4.72 9.21 21.22
N ASN A 264 4.54 9.42 22.53
CA ASN A 264 5.60 9.86 23.45
C ASN A 264 6.33 11.14 22.98
N LEU A 265 5.60 12.08 22.43
CA LEU A 265 6.11 13.35 21.90
C LEU A 265 5.46 14.56 22.58
N SER A 266 6.17 15.69 22.62
CA SER A 266 5.53 16.97 22.92
C SER A 266 4.57 17.35 21.78
N ARG A 267 3.54 18.14 22.09
CA ARG A 267 2.57 18.63 21.10
C ARG A 267 3.22 19.27 19.87
N SER A 268 4.24 20.10 20.09
CA SER A 268 4.94 20.79 19.00
C SER A 268 5.79 19.81 18.15
N ALA A 269 6.53 18.92 18.81
CA ALA A 269 7.34 17.91 18.12
C ALA A 269 6.45 16.95 17.32
N PHE A 270 5.31 16.50 17.89
CA PHE A 270 4.33 15.67 17.21
C PHE A 270 3.79 16.36 15.96
N ALA A 271 3.28 17.59 16.10
CA ALA A 271 2.67 18.32 14.98
C ALA A 271 3.68 18.52 13.83
N ALA A 272 4.92 18.91 14.14
CA ALA A 272 5.97 19.07 13.15
C ALA A 272 6.33 17.76 12.46
N ARG A 273 6.56 16.67 13.23
CA ARG A 273 6.89 15.35 12.69
C ARG A 273 5.74 14.76 11.88
N PHE A 274 4.49 14.93 12.35
CA PHE A 274 3.31 14.45 11.64
C PHE A 274 3.21 15.11 10.26
N VAL A 275 3.35 16.44 10.16
CA VAL A 275 3.34 17.15 8.87
C VAL A 275 4.51 16.71 8.00
N ALA A 276 5.71 16.55 8.56
CA ALA A 276 6.88 16.10 7.81
C ALA A 276 6.72 14.69 7.23
N ARG A 277 5.99 13.79 7.90
CA ARG A 277 5.79 12.41 7.45
C ARG A 277 4.54 12.21 6.62
N VAL A 278 3.43 12.85 7.02
CA VAL A 278 2.09 12.64 6.41
C VAL A 278 1.74 13.72 5.37
N GLY A 279 2.44 14.85 5.39
CA GLY A 279 2.21 15.97 4.47
C GLY A 279 1.00 16.85 4.83
N LYS A 280 0.30 16.57 5.93
CA LYS A 280 -0.90 17.30 6.35
C LYS A 280 -0.92 17.45 7.87
N PRO A 281 -1.53 18.54 8.40
CA PRO A 281 -1.75 18.68 9.84
C PRO A 281 -2.63 17.54 10.40
N PRO A 282 -2.41 17.10 11.66
CA PRO A 282 -3.18 16.01 12.29
C PRO A 282 -4.69 16.19 12.23
N ALA A 283 -5.19 17.40 12.54
CA ALA A 283 -6.64 17.69 12.49
C ALA A 283 -7.23 17.57 11.08
N THR A 284 -6.48 18.00 10.05
CA THR A 284 -6.88 17.85 8.65
C THR A 284 -6.92 16.39 8.24
N TYR A 285 -5.91 15.62 8.66
CA TYR A 285 -5.85 14.18 8.40
C TYR A 285 -7.04 13.45 9.05
N LEU A 286 -7.30 13.69 10.34
CA LEU A 286 -8.44 13.14 11.06
C LEU A 286 -9.77 13.47 10.37
N ALA A 287 -9.96 14.72 9.95
CA ALA A 287 -11.17 15.11 9.22
C ALA A 287 -11.35 14.31 7.92
N HIS A 288 -10.26 14.02 7.21
CA HIS A 288 -10.31 13.18 6.00
C HIS A 288 -10.69 11.74 6.34
N VAL A 289 -10.06 11.12 7.33
CA VAL A 289 -10.37 9.75 7.76
C VAL A 289 -11.83 9.62 8.21
N ARG A 290 -12.36 10.59 8.95
CA ARG A 290 -13.78 10.65 9.33
C ARG A 290 -14.71 10.67 8.11
N LEU A 291 -14.38 11.45 7.10
CA LEU A 291 -15.18 11.54 5.87
C LEU A 291 -15.08 10.27 5.03
N ASP A 292 -13.90 9.63 5.00
CA ASP A 292 -13.70 8.34 4.32
C ASP A 292 -14.52 7.23 5.01
N ALA A 293 -14.46 7.13 6.34
CA ALA A 293 -15.31 6.21 7.12
C ALA A 293 -16.82 6.47 6.92
N ALA A 294 -17.21 7.74 6.72
CA ALA A 294 -18.59 8.07 6.42
C ALA A 294 -19.04 7.58 5.04
N THR A 295 -18.15 7.50 4.04
CA THR A 295 -18.50 6.93 2.72
C THR A 295 -18.88 5.46 2.83
N ASP A 296 -18.20 4.71 3.69
CA ASP A 296 -18.47 3.30 3.96
C ASP A 296 -19.86 3.12 4.62
N LEU A 297 -20.11 3.89 5.68
CA LEU A 297 -21.42 3.88 6.33
C LEU A 297 -22.57 4.31 5.39
N LEU A 298 -22.32 5.28 4.50
CA LEU A 298 -23.31 5.71 3.51
C LEU A 298 -23.62 4.63 2.48
N ARG A 299 -22.63 3.84 2.07
CA ARG A 299 -22.75 2.77 1.07
C ARG A 299 -23.43 1.55 1.69
N ASP A 300 -22.91 1.09 2.82
CA ASP A 300 -23.19 -0.25 3.36
C ASP A 300 -24.38 -0.26 4.30
N THR A 301 -24.84 0.90 4.75
CA THR A 301 -25.96 0.99 5.71
C THR A 301 -27.07 1.92 5.22
N SER A 302 -28.26 1.74 5.81
CA SER A 302 -29.39 2.66 5.65
C SER A 302 -29.48 3.71 6.76
N LEU A 303 -28.44 3.87 7.58
CA LEU A 303 -28.44 4.81 8.70
C LEU A 303 -28.74 6.24 8.23
N PRO A 304 -29.51 7.01 9.02
CA PRO A 304 -29.72 8.45 8.74
C PRO A 304 -28.41 9.20 8.68
N VAL A 305 -28.31 10.20 7.80
CA VAL A 305 -27.11 11.04 7.65
C VAL A 305 -26.68 11.68 8.97
N THR A 306 -27.66 12.07 9.80
CA THR A 306 -27.44 12.62 11.15
C THR A 306 -26.69 11.65 12.05
N LEU A 307 -27.07 10.37 12.01
CA LEU A 307 -26.43 9.33 12.82
C LEU A 307 -25.04 9.00 12.29
N ILE A 308 -24.85 8.94 10.98
CA ILE A 308 -23.53 8.78 10.37
C ILE A 308 -22.61 9.91 10.78
N ALA A 309 -23.06 11.16 10.69
CA ALA A 309 -22.29 12.32 11.12
C ALA A 309 -21.80 12.18 12.58
N LYS A 310 -22.68 11.73 13.46
CA LYS A 310 -22.34 11.49 14.87
C LYS A 310 -21.33 10.36 15.05
N ASN A 311 -21.54 9.23 14.36
CA ASN A 311 -20.67 8.06 14.46
C ASN A 311 -19.23 8.36 13.99
N VAL A 312 -19.06 9.26 13.04
CA VAL A 312 -17.73 9.68 12.56
C VAL A 312 -17.22 10.94 13.25
N GLY A 313 -17.76 11.33 14.41
CA GLY A 313 -17.22 12.37 15.28
C GLY A 313 -17.56 13.80 14.88
N TYR A 314 -18.64 14.03 14.13
CA TYR A 314 -19.14 15.39 13.87
C TYR A 314 -20.23 15.78 14.87
N THR A 315 -20.11 16.98 15.42
CA THR A 315 -21.07 17.54 16.39
C THR A 315 -22.42 17.95 15.76
N SER A 316 -22.45 18.16 14.45
CA SER A 316 -23.67 18.50 13.72
C SER A 316 -23.68 17.95 12.29
N GLU A 317 -24.86 17.54 11.82
CA GLU A 317 -25.09 17.12 10.43
C GLU A 317 -24.73 18.22 9.42
N ALA A 318 -24.98 19.48 9.78
CA ALA A 318 -24.69 20.62 8.90
C ALA A 318 -23.17 20.79 8.69
N ALA A 319 -22.35 20.64 9.74
CA ALA A 319 -20.89 20.70 9.65
C ALA A 319 -20.37 19.51 8.82
N PHE A 320 -20.86 18.31 9.09
CA PHE A 320 -20.55 17.11 8.32
C PHE A 320 -20.88 17.26 6.83
N SER A 321 -22.11 17.68 6.51
CA SER A 321 -22.57 17.81 5.12
C SER A 321 -21.77 18.84 4.34
N ARG A 322 -21.34 19.94 4.96
CA ARG A 322 -20.44 20.92 4.32
C ARG A 322 -19.06 20.33 4.05
N ALA A 323 -18.44 19.67 5.04
CA ALA A 323 -17.14 19.05 4.91
C ALA A 323 -17.16 17.94 3.85
N PHE A 324 -18.19 17.09 3.87
CA PHE A 324 -18.38 16.01 2.92
C PHE A 324 -18.54 16.53 1.48
N LYS A 325 -19.42 17.56 1.29
CA LYS A 325 -19.59 18.20 -0.03
C LYS A 325 -18.29 18.84 -0.53
N HIS A 326 -17.52 19.46 0.36
CA HIS A 326 -16.25 20.05 -0.01
C HIS A 326 -15.25 18.99 -0.53
N ARG A 327 -15.19 17.81 0.11
CA ARG A 327 -14.26 16.74 -0.25
C ARG A 327 -14.71 15.94 -1.47
N TYR A 328 -16.02 15.60 -1.56
CA TYR A 328 -16.56 14.69 -2.58
C TYR A 328 -17.41 15.39 -3.66
N GLY A 329 -17.53 16.69 -3.63
CA GLY A 329 -18.26 17.49 -4.62
C GLY A 329 -19.78 17.42 -4.48
N THR A 330 -20.34 16.43 -3.77
CA THR A 330 -21.79 16.22 -3.62
C THR A 330 -22.20 16.00 -2.16
N PRO A 331 -23.44 16.40 -1.77
CA PRO A 331 -23.93 16.15 -0.42
C PRO A 331 -24.05 14.64 -0.12
N PRO A 332 -23.94 14.23 1.18
CA PRO A 332 -23.95 12.81 1.58
C PRO A 332 -25.14 12.01 1.07
N ALA A 333 -26.36 12.58 1.19
CA ALA A 333 -27.59 11.91 0.76
C ALA A 333 -27.64 11.69 -0.78
N ARG A 334 -27.09 12.60 -1.57
CA ARG A 334 -26.99 12.45 -3.01
C ARG A 334 -25.91 11.43 -3.37
N TRP A 335 -24.76 11.52 -2.73
CA TRP A 335 -23.66 10.58 -2.90
C TRP A 335 -24.12 9.13 -2.68
N ARG A 336 -24.88 8.87 -1.58
CA ARG A 336 -25.49 7.56 -1.29
C ARG A 336 -26.36 7.05 -2.44
N ARG A 337 -27.25 7.90 -2.98
CA ARG A 337 -28.15 7.50 -4.08
C ARG A 337 -27.37 7.17 -5.34
N ASP A 338 -26.41 8.02 -5.70
CA ASP A 338 -25.63 7.89 -6.94
C ASP A 338 -24.74 6.62 -6.88
N THR A 339 -24.18 6.28 -5.72
CA THR A 339 -23.37 5.09 -5.52
C THR A 339 -24.19 3.81 -5.59
N ARG A 340 -25.36 3.77 -4.96
CA ARG A 340 -26.27 2.59 -5.01
C ARG A 340 -26.82 2.34 -6.41
N ALA A 341 -27.12 3.39 -7.16
CA ALA A 341 -27.59 3.27 -8.54
C ALA A 341 -26.54 2.68 -9.50
N LYS A 342 -25.24 2.79 -9.17
CA LYS A 342 -24.15 2.19 -9.95
C LYS A 342 -23.88 0.72 -9.61
N GLN A 343 -24.40 0.25 -8.47
CA GLN A 343 -24.24 -1.15 -8.01
C GLN A 343 -25.43 -2.05 -8.39
N SER A 344 -26.53 -1.43 -8.83
CA SER A 344 -27.75 -2.12 -9.31
C SER A 344 -27.74 -2.27 -10.82
#